data_233b14bc2cc0a4380559563a6d2384ae
#
_entry.id   233b14bc2cc0a4380559563a6d2384ae
#
_cell.length_a   1.000
_cell.length_b   1.000
_cell.length_c   1.000
_cell.angle_alpha   90.00
_cell.angle_beta   90.00
_cell.angle_gamma   90.00
#
_symmetry.space_group_name_H-M   'P 1'
#
loop_
_entity.id
_entity.type
_entity.pdbx_description
1 polymer ?
#
loop_
_entity_poly.entity_id
_entity_poly.type
_entity_poly.pdbx_seq_one_letter_code
_entity_poly.pdbx_strand_id
1 'polypeptide(L)'
;MSIKMLTKINHLLLFFVIIQINAQQIDKQSQQFLMDIEIRPRAEFTSNYILAPNDSIDPYFYITQRNRISMQYAREKWLIKSDVQEIHLWDQENQASKIGSINFYQLFLETKFKSINFRLGRQSILLDNGRLFSDAPWAQQGRVHEGIRIMKSSKHFTNDFFFLFTRNYGNEFEPAYSPVASNKYKYLLVNNFNYHFNKGFSFNSLNVIDFLEDTNSGKMYTRATTGGRIEFKKKQWYYTLNSYLQFGDNPKGQKLFAYYFQPEIKLSLQKIIWRLGAEIISGSSPSLSTGKSGDFDVLYGVTWKFNGNMNVFTRFPADVGGKGLVNPYLFTTIPINPKLSLRSDFHLFYNQYPLLNNLGHEMTKFLGFENDFSLKYQPVKDLEINYAFSFYKSTESMKYLPKIQDENKLALWSYLMVSYSFNAVNTKRYKN
;
A
#
# COMPACT_ATOMS: atom_id res chain seq x y z
N MET A 1 -24.34 -33.04 -6.86
CA MET A 1 -23.95 -31.89 -7.71
C MET A 1 -24.88 -31.89 -8.92
N SER A 2 -25.73 -30.86 -9.03
CA SER A 2 -26.88 -30.86 -9.97
C SER A 2 -26.45 -30.61 -11.42
N ILE A 3 -27.05 -31.31 -12.38
CA ILE A 3 -26.81 -31.19 -13.84
C ILE A 3 -26.95 -29.73 -14.34
N LYS A 4 -27.68 -28.86 -13.65
CA LYS A 4 -27.79 -27.42 -13.96
C LYS A 4 -26.50 -26.61 -13.71
N MET A 5 -25.54 -27.14 -12.96
CA MET A 5 -24.25 -26.46 -12.70
C MET A 5 -23.24 -26.76 -13.80
N LEU A 6 -23.29 -27.94 -14.40
CA LEU A 6 -22.44 -28.34 -15.53
C LEU A 6 -22.77 -27.57 -16.82
N THR A 7 -24.05 -27.24 -17.06
CA THR A 7 -24.47 -26.45 -18.24
C THR A 7 -23.97 -25.01 -18.15
N LYS A 8 -23.89 -24.39 -16.95
CA LYS A 8 -23.33 -23.03 -16.78
C LYS A 8 -21.81 -22.97 -16.96
N ILE A 9 -21.10 -24.04 -16.60
CA ILE A 9 -19.63 -24.12 -16.80
C ILE A 9 -19.30 -24.27 -18.28
N ASN A 10 -20.09 -25.02 -19.03
CA ASN A 10 -19.90 -25.15 -20.47
C ASN A 10 -20.13 -23.82 -21.23
N HIS A 11 -21.00 -22.95 -20.78
CA HIS A 11 -21.21 -21.62 -21.39
C HIS A 11 -20.03 -20.67 -21.10
N LEU A 12 -19.37 -20.82 -19.95
CA LEU A 12 -18.16 -20.04 -19.63
C LEU A 12 -16.98 -20.50 -20.47
N LEU A 13 -16.80 -21.80 -20.68
CA LEU A 13 -15.77 -22.38 -21.56
C LEU A 13 -16.03 -22.06 -23.05
N LEU A 14 -17.28 -22.02 -23.51
CA LEU A 14 -17.62 -21.59 -24.86
C LEU A 14 -17.27 -20.10 -25.11
N PHE A 15 -17.40 -19.25 -24.09
CA PHE A 15 -17.02 -17.84 -24.19
C PHE A 15 -15.52 -17.66 -24.41
N PHE A 16 -14.67 -18.52 -23.81
CA PHE A 16 -13.22 -18.53 -24.05
C PHE A 16 -12.84 -19.09 -25.42
N VAL A 17 -13.57 -20.07 -25.94
CA VAL A 17 -13.32 -20.68 -27.28
C VAL A 17 -13.70 -19.73 -28.42
N ILE A 18 -14.79 -18.97 -28.26
CA ILE A 18 -15.23 -17.98 -29.29
C ILE A 18 -14.23 -16.81 -29.46
N ILE A 19 -13.43 -16.51 -28.44
CA ILE A 19 -12.37 -15.48 -28.54
C ILE A 19 -11.23 -15.92 -29.46
N GLN A 20 -11.01 -17.22 -29.66
CA GLN A 20 -9.91 -17.71 -30.51
C GLN A 20 -10.22 -17.67 -32.03
N ILE A 21 -11.48 -17.60 -32.44
CA ILE A 21 -11.83 -17.78 -33.86
C ILE A 21 -11.73 -16.48 -34.70
N ASN A 22 -11.61 -15.32 -34.08
CA ASN A 22 -11.51 -14.02 -34.78
C ASN A 22 -10.12 -13.40 -34.84
N ALA A 23 -9.06 -14.17 -34.58
CA ALA A 23 -7.67 -13.66 -34.53
C ALA A 23 -6.91 -13.69 -35.84
N GLN A 24 -7.55 -14.00 -36.97
CA GLN A 24 -6.87 -14.05 -38.27
C GLN A 24 -7.28 -12.88 -39.20
N GLN A 25 -6.85 -11.66 -38.82
CA GLN A 25 -6.54 -10.61 -39.77
C GLN A 25 -5.15 -10.05 -39.43
N ILE A 26 -4.18 -10.35 -40.28
CA ILE A 26 -2.77 -9.97 -40.15
C ILE A 26 -2.67 -8.50 -40.53
N ASP A 27 -2.80 -7.60 -39.56
CA ASP A 27 -2.44 -6.22 -39.72
C ASP A 27 -0.97 -6.00 -39.35
N LYS A 28 -0.29 -5.01 -40.00
CA LYS A 28 1.11 -4.64 -39.75
C LYS A 28 1.30 -4.26 -38.29
N GLN A 29 1.73 -5.21 -37.44
CA GLN A 29 1.73 -5.07 -36.00
C GLN A 29 3.08 -4.58 -35.48
N SER A 30 3.07 -3.46 -34.75
CA SER A 30 4.21 -3.04 -33.95
C SER A 30 4.38 -4.01 -32.76
N GLN A 31 5.59 -4.50 -32.56
CA GLN A 31 5.98 -5.29 -31.40
C GLN A 31 7.00 -4.50 -30.60
N GLN A 32 6.89 -4.52 -29.29
CA GLN A 32 7.84 -3.87 -28.40
C GLN A 32 8.23 -4.82 -27.26
N PHE A 33 9.53 -4.93 -27.02
CA PHE A 33 10.07 -5.57 -25.83
C PHE A 33 10.84 -4.53 -25.03
N LEU A 34 10.54 -4.43 -23.73
CA LEU A 34 11.20 -3.57 -22.76
C LEU A 34 11.79 -4.45 -21.66
N MET A 35 13.01 -4.14 -21.23
CA MET A 35 13.60 -4.74 -20.04
C MET A 35 14.29 -3.66 -19.23
N ASP A 36 13.85 -3.50 -17.97
CA ASP A 36 14.45 -2.63 -16.99
C ASP A 36 15.10 -3.44 -15.87
N ILE A 37 16.22 -2.96 -15.35
CA ILE A 37 16.94 -3.57 -14.24
C ILE A 37 17.01 -2.57 -13.10
N GLU A 38 16.69 -3.00 -11.89
CA GLU A 38 16.84 -2.23 -10.67
C GLU A 38 17.71 -2.97 -9.67
N ILE A 39 18.68 -2.25 -9.07
CA ILE A 39 19.48 -2.68 -7.92
C ILE A 39 19.24 -1.65 -6.82
N ARG A 40 18.78 -2.10 -5.62
CA ARG A 40 18.37 -1.20 -4.54
C ARG A 40 18.83 -1.69 -3.18
N PRO A 41 20.09 -1.47 -2.78
CA PRO A 41 20.52 -1.63 -1.40
C PRO A 41 19.94 -0.53 -0.50
N ARG A 42 19.64 -0.90 0.75
CA ARG A 42 19.18 0.01 1.80
C ARG A 42 19.78 -0.40 3.13
N ALA A 43 20.63 0.49 3.68
CA ALA A 43 21.15 0.40 5.03
C ALA A 43 20.18 1.07 6.00
N GLU A 44 19.88 0.43 7.12
CA GLU A 44 18.98 0.94 8.15
C GLU A 44 19.67 0.84 9.52
N PHE A 45 19.49 1.89 10.33
CA PHE A 45 19.95 1.97 11.71
C PHE A 45 18.79 2.33 12.60
N THR A 46 18.67 1.63 13.73
CA THR A 46 17.66 1.91 14.77
C THR A 46 18.31 1.96 16.14
N SER A 47 17.81 2.81 17.02
CA SER A 47 18.15 2.83 18.44
C SER A 47 16.92 3.15 19.27
N ASN A 48 16.73 2.45 20.36
CA ASN A 48 15.53 2.51 21.22
C ASN A 48 14.24 2.35 20.41
N TYR A 49 14.26 1.50 19.38
CA TYR A 49 13.12 1.37 18.50
C TYR A 49 11.95 0.69 19.20
N ILE A 50 10.83 1.41 19.26
CA ILE A 50 9.65 1.06 20.07
C ILE A 50 9.05 -0.32 19.72
N LEU A 51 9.28 -0.80 18.51
CA LEU A 51 8.77 -2.06 17.98
C LEU A 51 9.87 -3.13 17.85
N ALA A 52 11.02 -2.95 18.48
CA ALA A 52 12.11 -3.94 18.43
C ALA A 52 11.62 -5.29 18.97
N PRO A 53 11.87 -6.41 18.28
CA PRO A 53 11.39 -7.72 18.70
C PRO A 53 12.09 -8.25 19.94
N ASN A 54 13.25 -7.70 20.32
CA ASN A 54 14.04 -8.09 21.49
C ASN A 54 14.85 -6.91 22.02
N ASP A 55 14.81 -6.67 23.33
CA ASP A 55 15.62 -5.66 24.02
C ASP A 55 17.13 -5.95 24.00
N SER A 56 17.54 -7.12 23.52
CA SER A 56 18.93 -7.59 23.60
C SER A 56 19.85 -7.04 22.51
N ILE A 57 19.32 -6.40 21.46
CA ILE A 57 20.11 -5.86 20.34
C ILE A 57 19.69 -4.42 20.06
N ASP A 58 20.28 -3.48 20.78
CA ASP A 58 20.13 -2.05 20.55
C ASP A 58 21.50 -1.35 20.77
N PRO A 59 22.01 -0.55 19.83
CA PRO A 59 21.43 -0.22 18.53
C PRO A 59 21.52 -1.36 17.50
N TYR A 60 20.61 -1.35 16.51
CA TYR A 60 20.55 -2.35 15.46
C TYR A 60 20.86 -1.73 14.08
N PHE A 61 21.74 -2.40 13.31
CA PHE A 61 22.12 -2.00 11.96
C PHE A 61 22.02 -3.18 11.01
N TYR A 62 21.43 -2.97 9.83
CA TYR A 62 21.34 -4.00 8.81
C TYR A 62 21.27 -3.39 7.40
N ILE A 63 21.61 -4.19 6.39
CA ILE A 63 21.50 -3.81 4.99
C ILE A 63 20.65 -4.83 4.27
N THR A 64 19.57 -4.38 3.67
CA THR A 64 18.72 -5.17 2.77
C THR A 64 18.99 -4.76 1.33
N GLN A 65 18.85 -5.69 0.39
CA GLN A 65 18.95 -5.38 -1.04
C GLN A 65 17.79 -5.99 -1.79
N ARG A 66 17.25 -5.24 -2.75
CA ARG A 66 16.34 -5.73 -3.77
C ARG A 66 17.00 -5.62 -5.13
N ASN A 67 16.96 -6.72 -5.88
CA ASN A 67 17.31 -6.78 -7.30
C ASN A 67 16.02 -7.11 -8.07
N ARG A 68 15.68 -6.33 -9.11
CA ARG A 68 14.48 -6.57 -9.90
C ARG A 68 14.77 -6.47 -11.39
N ILE A 69 14.26 -7.43 -12.15
CA ILE A 69 14.23 -7.41 -13.60
C ILE A 69 12.78 -7.32 -14.03
N SER A 70 12.43 -6.22 -14.69
CA SER A 70 11.10 -5.98 -15.24
C SER A 70 11.11 -6.19 -16.73
N MET A 71 10.32 -7.13 -17.22
CA MET A 71 10.18 -7.43 -18.64
C MET A 71 8.77 -7.17 -19.09
N GLN A 72 8.62 -6.52 -20.23
CA GLN A 72 7.33 -6.27 -20.85
C GLN A 72 7.40 -6.56 -22.34
N TYR A 73 6.50 -7.42 -22.80
CA TYR A 73 6.30 -7.65 -24.22
C TYR A 73 4.91 -7.15 -24.60
N ALA A 74 4.86 -6.17 -25.50
CA ALA A 74 3.63 -5.57 -25.98
C ALA A 74 3.47 -5.88 -27.48
N ARG A 75 2.24 -6.19 -27.83
CA ARG A 75 1.77 -6.37 -29.20
C ARG A 75 0.42 -5.69 -29.29
N GLU A 76 -0.01 -5.19 -30.45
CA GLU A 76 -1.19 -4.34 -30.66
C GLU A 76 -2.35 -4.47 -29.62
N LYS A 77 -2.80 -5.69 -29.33
CA LYS A 77 -3.90 -5.95 -28.39
C LYS A 77 -3.50 -6.65 -27.10
N TRP A 78 -2.23 -7.07 -27.00
CA TRP A 78 -1.75 -7.91 -25.91
C TRP A 78 -0.51 -7.31 -25.27
N LEU A 79 -0.45 -7.42 -23.96
CA LEU A 79 0.71 -7.09 -23.17
C LEU A 79 0.93 -8.18 -22.13
N ILE A 80 2.14 -8.71 -22.07
CA ILE A 80 2.61 -9.58 -21.01
C ILE A 80 3.63 -8.81 -20.20
N LYS A 81 3.46 -8.75 -18.89
CA LYS A 81 4.45 -8.17 -17.98
C LYS A 81 4.92 -9.23 -16.98
N SER A 82 6.22 -9.26 -16.74
CA SER A 82 6.86 -10.09 -15.74
C SER A 82 7.91 -9.27 -14.99
N ASP A 83 7.74 -9.10 -13.69
CA ASP A 83 8.72 -8.52 -12.79
C ASP A 83 9.24 -9.63 -11.88
N VAL A 84 10.47 -10.07 -12.12
CA VAL A 84 11.18 -11.02 -11.26
C VAL A 84 12.01 -10.23 -10.27
N GLN A 85 11.92 -10.55 -8.99
CA GLN A 85 12.73 -9.91 -7.96
C GLN A 85 13.40 -10.91 -7.05
N GLU A 86 14.54 -10.52 -6.56
CA GLU A 86 15.29 -11.17 -5.51
C GLU A 86 15.49 -10.15 -4.36
N ILE A 87 15.37 -10.61 -3.11
CA ILE A 87 15.55 -9.81 -1.92
C ILE A 87 16.36 -10.60 -0.92
N HIS A 88 17.40 -9.98 -0.40
CA HIS A 88 18.25 -10.58 0.64
C HIS A 88 18.71 -9.55 1.69
N LEU A 89 19.18 -10.06 2.81
CA LEU A 89 19.92 -9.35 3.82
C LEU A 89 21.42 -9.56 3.58
N TRP A 90 22.24 -8.51 3.77
CA TRP A 90 23.68 -8.64 3.68
C TRP A 90 24.20 -9.26 4.98
N ASP A 91 24.34 -10.58 5.02
CA ASP A 91 24.93 -11.33 6.11
C ASP A 91 25.67 -12.58 5.59
N GLN A 92 26.46 -13.22 6.48
CA GLN A 92 27.23 -14.39 6.12
C GLN A 92 26.35 -15.63 5.87
N GLU A 93 25.27 -15.77 6.60
CA GLU A 93 24.37 -16.92 6.44
C GLU A 93 23.69 -16.88 5.07
N ASN A 94 23.27 -15.69 4.62
CA ASN A 94 22.67 -15.54 3.30
C ASN A 94 23.66 -15.74 2.14
N GLN A 95 24.95 -15.49 2.35
CA GLN A 95 25.98 -15.78 1.33
C GLN A 95 26.19 -17.29 1.14
N ALA A 96 26.09 -18.06 2.21
CA ALA A 96 26.27 -19.52 2.21
C ALA A 96 24.96 -20.28 2.10
N SER A 97 23.83 -19.65 2.43
CA SER A 97 22.55 -20.33 2.49
C SER A 97 21.87 -20.42 1.12
N LYS A 98 21.07 -21.46 1.01
CA LYS A 98 20.24 -21.74 -0.15
C LYS A 98 18.96 -20.89 -0.20
N ILE A 99 18.82 -19.87 0.66
CA ILE A 99 17.59 -19.09 0.87
C ILE A 99 17.73 -17.71 0.21
N GLY A 100 17.91 -17.69 -1.10
CA GLY A 100 17.60 -16.51 -1.87
C GLY A 100 16.09 -16.53 -2.21
N SER A 101 15.36 -15.47 -1.96
CA SER A 101 13.95 -15.42 -2.31
C SER A 101 13.77 -14.80 -3.70
N ILE A 102 13.90 -15.61 -4.74
CA ILE A 102 13.49 -15.20 -6.09
C ILE A 102 12.01 -15.45 -6.24
N ASN A 103 11.27 -14.41 -6.62
CA ASN A 103 9.83 -14.50 -6.84
C ASN A 103 9.35 -13.57 -7.97
N PHE A 104 8.18 -13.86 -8.49
CA PHE A 104 7.48 -12.93 -9.37
C PHE A 104 6.78 -11.87 -8.53
N TYR A 105 7.28 -10.61 -8.59
CA TYR A 105 6.56 -9.48 -8.05
C TYR A 105 5.31 -9.20 -8.85
N GLN A 106 5.39 -9.19 -10.19
CA GLN A 106 4.22 -9.13 -11.07
C GLN A 106 4.35 -10.17 -12.17
N LEU A 107 3.24 -10.78 -12.53
CA LEU A 107 3.12 -11.64 -13.71
C LEU A 107 1.67 -11.59 -14.18
N PHE A 108 1.41 -10.88 -15.27
CA PHE A 108 0.06 -10.74 -15.80
C PHE A 108 0.03 -10.65 -17.31
N LEU A 109 -1.13 -11.01 -17.84
CA LEU A 109 -1.54 -10.77 -19.22
C LEU A 109 -2.57 -9.65 -19.23
N GLU A 110 -2.40 -8.68 -20.14
CA GLU A 110 -3.41 -7.67 -20.42
C GLU A 110 -3.83 -7.73 -21.89
N THR A 111 -5.12 -7.55 -22.14
CA THR A 111 -5.67 -7.48 -23.49
C THR A 111 -6.68 -6.36 -23.60
N LYS A 112 -6.79 -5.79 -24.79
CA LYS A 112 -7.75 -4.73 -25.10
C LYS A 112 -8.87 -5.24 -26.01
N PHE A 113 -10.09 -5.04 -25.56
CA PHE A 113 -11.30 -5.28 -26.36
C PHE A 113 -12.11 -3.99 -26.46
N LYS A 114 -12.20 -3.41 -27.66
CA LYS A 114 -12.79 -2.06 -27.89
C LYS A 114 -12.14 -1.02 -26.98
N SER A 115 -12.90 -0.40 -26.08
CA SER A 115 -12.44 0.65 -25.13
C SER A 115 -12.16 0.12 -23.73
N ILE A 116 -12.17 -1.21 -23.55
CA ILE A 116 -12.01 -1.86 -22.25
C ILE A 116 -10.72 -2.69 -22.27
N ASN A 117 -9.90 -2.55 -21.25
CA ASN A 117 -8.73 -3.40 -21.01
C ASN A 117 -9.06 -4.44 -19.93
N PHE A 118 -8.63 -5.66 -20.14
CA PHE A 118 -8.76 -6.78 -19.20
C PHE A 118 -7.35 -7.22 -18.81
N ARG A 119 -7.08 -7.30 -17.52
CA ARG A 119 -5.83 -7.81 -16.98
C ARG A 119 -6.10 -9.01 -16.08
N LEU A 120 -5.31 -10.06 -16.23
CA LEU A 120 -5.40 -11.31 -15.46
C LEU A 120 -4.03 -11.68 -14.92
N GLY A 121 -3.93 -11.96 -13.64
CA GLY A 121 -2.72 -12.46 -12.98
C GLY A 121 -2.30 -11.63 -11.78
N ARG A 122 -1.03 -11.83 -11.37
CA ARG A 122 -0.40 -11.15 -10.23
C ARG A 122 0.00 -9.74 -10.63
N GLN A 123 -0.52 -8.74 -9.93
CA GLN A 123 -0.36 -7.34 -10.26
C GLN A 123 -0.25 -6.44 -9.02
N SER A 124 0.55 -5.39 -9.11
CA SER A 124 0.55 -4.31 -8.12
C SER A 124 -0.68 -3.44 -8.31
N ILE A 125 -1.23 -2.94 -7.21
CA ILE A 125 -2.40 -2.08 -7.21
C ILE A 125 -2.10 -0.84 -6.37
N LEU A 126 -2.06 0.31 -7.04
CA LEU A 126 -2.02 1.62 -6.42
C LEU A 126 -3.29 2.37 -6.83
N LEU A 127 -4.15 2.70 -5.87
CA LEU A 127 -5.36 3.47 -6.10
C LEU A 127 -5.30 4.79 -5.35
N ASP A 128 -5.72 5.86 -6.05
CA ASP A 128 -5.74 7.21 -5.53
C ASP A 128 -4.39 7.63 -4.91
N ASN A 129 -4.37 8.06 -3.67
CA ASN A 129 -3.15 8.48 -2.97
C ASN A 129 -2.39 7.33 -2.27
N GLY A 130 -2.87 6.10 -2.37
CA GLY A 130 -2.29 4.92 -1.75
C GLY A 130 -2.72 4.68 -0.30
N ARG A 131 -3.71 5.42 0.21
CA ARG A 131 -4.12 5.30 1.62
C ARG A 131 -4.80 3.97 1.94
N LEU A 132 -5.65 3.47 1.05
CA LEU A 132 -6.33 2.19 1.22
C LEU A 132 -5.77 1.08 0.33
N PHE A 133 -5.19 1.42 -0.84
CA PHE A 133 -4.52 0.47 -1.74
C PHE A 133 -3.20 1.05 -2.22
N SER A 134 -2.11 0.38 -1.89
CA SER A 134 -0.76 0.75 -2.32
C SER A 134 0.06 -0.49 -2.66
N ASP A 135 0.88 -0.35 -3.68
CA ASP A 135 1.91 -1.31 -4.08
C ASP A 135 3.12 -1.35 -3.13
N ALA A 136 3.12 -0.48 -2.10
CA ALA A 136 4.16 -0.35 -1.10
C ALA A 136 5.58 -0.20 -1.71
N PRO A 137 5.84 0.82 -2.55
CA PRO A 137 7.07 0.90 -3.35
C PRO A 137 8.33 1.07 -2.51
N TRP A 138 8.21 1.62 -1.29
CA TRP A 138 9.32 1.78 -0.36
C TRP A 138 9.76 0.45 0.26
N ALA A 139 8.82 -0.47 0.55
CA ALA A 139 9.14 -1.79 1.06
C ALA A 139 9.95 -2.59 0.02
N GLN A 140 10.90 -3.42 0.49
CA GLN A 140 11.69 -4.24 -0.43
C GLN A 140 10.81 -5.22 -1.20
N GLN A 141 9.86 -5.88 -0.52
CA GLN A 141 8.96 -6.86 -1.12
C GLN A 141 7.92 -6.21 -2.05
N GLY A 142 7.44 -5.00 -1.69
CA GLY A 142 6.26 -4.42 -2.31
C GLY A 142 4.99 -5.17 -1.93
N ARG A 143 3.87 -4.79 -2.54
CA ARG A 143 2.57 -5.46 -2.34
C ARG A 143 1.92 -5.76 -3.69
N VAL A 144 1.34 -6.95 -3.80
CA VAL A 144 0.66 -7.42 -5.01
C VAL A 144 -0.62 -8.15 -4.67
N HIS A 145 -1.47 -8.27 -5.67
CA HIS A 145 -2.75 -8.96 -5.58
C HIS A 145 -2.93 -9.87 -6.80
N GLU A 146 -3.69 -10.94 -6.68
CA GLU A 146 -3.96 -11.87 -7.75
C GLU A 146 -5.43 -11.84 -8.14
N GLY A 147 -5.69 -11.76 -9.44
CA GLY A 147 -7.07 -11.73 -9.94
C GLY A 147 -7.23 -11.01 -11.26
N ILE A 148 -8.46 -10.54 -11.48
CA ILE A 148 -8.88 -9.88 -12.70
C ILE A 148 -9.06 -8.39 -12.44
N ARG A 149 -8.59 -7.56 -13.38
CA ARG A 149 -8.86 -6.12 -13.44
C ARG A 149 -9.50 -5.77 -14.75
N ILE A 150 -10.59 -5.01 -14.73
CA ILE A 150 -11.30 -4.48 -15.88
C ILE A 150 -11.18 -2.97 -15.84
N MET A 151 -10.60 -2.37 -16.89
CA MET A 151 -10.25 -0.96 -16.94
C MET A 151 -10.97 -0.28 -18.10
N LYS A 152 -11.63 0.84 -17.82
CA LYS A 152 -12.17 1.73 -18.84
C LYS A 152 -11.68 3.15 -18.60
N SER A 153 -11.12 3.75 -19.66
CA SER A 153 -10.63 5.12 -19.61
C SER A 153 -11.24 5.97 -20.72
N SER A 154 -11.51 7.23 -20.40
CA SER A 154 -11.90 8.26 -21.34
C SER A 154 -11.12 9.54 -21.03
N LYS A 155 -11.39 10.63 -21.78
CA LYS A 155 -10.75 11.92 -21.54
C LYS A 155 -10.96 12.47 -20.13
N HIS A 156 -12.11 12.20 -19.51
CA HIS A 156 -12.52 12.81 -18.24
C HIS A 156 -12.60 11.83 -17.09
N PHE A 157 -12.67 10.54 -17.35
CA PHE A 157 -12.79 9.55 -16.30
C PHE A 157 -11.97 8.29 -16.55
N THR A 158 -11.58 7.64 -15.45
CA THR A 158 -11.11 6.25 -15.42
C THR A 158 -11.99 5.46 -14.46
N ASN A 159 -12.27 4.21 -14.81
CA ASN A 159 -13.00 3.29 -13.94
C ASN A 159 -12.35 1.92 -13.97
N ASP A 160 -11.99 1.44 -12.80
CA ASP A 160 -11.36 0.15 -12.58
C ASP A 160 -12.24 -0.73 -11.72
N PHE A 161 -12.49 -1.95 -12.17
CA PHE A 161 -13.09 -3.01 -11.37
C PHE A 161 -12.06 -4.12 -11.15
N PHE A 162 -11.98 -4.60 -9.91
CA PHE A 162 -11.13 -5.73 -9.55
C PHE A 162 -11.94 -6.83 -8.91
N PHE A 163 -11.64 -8.06 -9.28
CA PHE A 163 -12.03 -9.26 -8.59
C PHE A 163 -10.75 -10.01 -8.20
N LEU A 164 -10.45 -10.04 -6.90
CA LEU A 164 -9.20 -10.53 -6.35
C LEU A 164 -9.47 -11.72 -5.43
N PHE A 165 -8.52 -12.63 -5.37
CA PHE A 165 -8.60 -13.86 -4.59
C PHE A 165 -7.28 -14.12 -3.86
N THR A 166 -7.37 -14.54 -2.60
CA THR A 166 -6.22 -14.99 -1.81
C THR A 166 -6.59 -16.24 -1.02
N ARG A 167 -5.68 -17.19 -0.97
CA ARG A 167 -5.85 -18.37 -0.12
C ARG A 167 -5.13 -18.14 1.20
N ASN A 168 -5.84 -18.38 2.32
CA ASN A 168 -5.30 -18.14 3.66
C ASN A 168 -4.63 -19.39 4.27
N TYR A 169 -4.70 -20.55 3.62
CA TYR A 169 -4.25 -21.83 4.16
C TYR A 169 -3.22 -22.53 3.32
N GLY A 170 -2.44 -23.33 4.06
CA GLY A 170 -1.43 -24.26 3.71
C GLY A 170 -1.46 -24.75 2.28
N ASN A 171 -0.37 -24.55 1.62
CA ASN A 171 -0.19 -24.91 0.25
C ASN A 171 0.17 -26.38 0.18
N GLU A 172 -0.51 -27.12 -0.64
CA GLU A 172 -0.03 -28.43 -1.09
C GLU A 172 1.29 -28.30 -1.87
N PHE A 173 1.65 -27.07 -2.26
CA PHE A 173 2.87 -26.69 -2.96
C PHE A 173 3.63 -25.63 -2.18
N GLU A 174 3.89 -25.86 -0.90
CA GLU A 174 4.53 -24.86 -0.08
C GLU A 174 5.96 -24.58 -0.52
N PRO A 175 6.26 -23.39 -1.05
CA PRO A 175 7.60 -22.87 -0.91
C PRO A 175 7.74 -22.42 0.55
N ALA A 176 8.90 -22.63 1.14
CA ALA A 176 9.27 -22.12 2.48
C ALA A 176 9.23 -20.57 2.58
N TYR A 177 8.44 -19.94 1.76
CA TYR A 177 8.26 -18.51 1.61
C TYR A 177 6.91 -18.12 2.22
N SER A 178 6.97 -17.48 3.37
CA SER A 178 5.81 -16.76 3.92
C SER A 178 5.83 -15.34 3.33
N PRO A 179 4.98 -15.03 2.35
CA PRO A 179 4.82 -13.65 1.92
C PRO A 179 4.38 -12.85 3.14
N VAL A 180 4.81 -11.59 3.22
CA VAL A 180 4.25 -10.67 4.22
C VAL A 180 2.75 -10.71 4.02
N ALA A 181 2.06 -11.38 4.93
CA ALA A 181 0.63 -11.65 4.85
C ALA A 181 -0.14 -10.34 5.07
N SER A 182 -0.14 -9.50 4.06
CA SER A 182 -0.82 -8.21 4.07
C SER A 182 -2.24 -8.31 3.50
N ASN A 183 -2.55 -9.40 2.79
CA ASN A 183 -3.84 -9.60 2.15
C ASN A 183 -4.70 -10.53 3.01
N LYS A 184 -5.56 -9.93 3.82
CA LYS A 184 -6.41 -10.66 4.79
C LYS A 184 -7.74 -11.18 4.20
N TYR A 185 -8.05 -10.86 2.95
CA TYR A 185 -9.29 -11.27 2.30
C TYR A 185 -9.17 -12.66 1.68
N LYS A 186 -10.29 -13.38 1.60
CA LYS A 186 -10.44 -14.55 0.73
C LYS A 186 -10.87 -14.13 -0.68
N TYR A 187 -11.87 -13.26 -0.74
CA TYR A 187 -12.29 -12.59 -1.98
C TYR A 187 -12.37 -11.10 -1.74
N LEU A 188 -12.05 -10.32 -2.77
CA LEU A 188 -12.09 -8.88 -2.70
C LEU A 188 -12.65 -8.30 -4.00
N LEU A 189 -13.68 -7.49 -3.86
CA LEU A 189 -14.26 -6.72 -4.95
C LEU A 189 -13.89 -5.25 -4.76
N VAL A 190 -13.37 -4.62 -5.80
CA VAL A 190 -12.99 -3.20 -5.74
C VAL A 190 -13.53 -2.48 -6.97
N ASN A 191 -14.15 -1.34 -6.76
CA ASN A 191 -14.42 -0.37 -7.81
C ASN A 191 -13.73 0.94 -7.48
N ASN A 192 -12.92 1.46 -8.41
CA ASN A 192 -12.25 2.74 -8.30
C ASN A 192 -12.62 3.61 -9.51
N PHE A 193 -13.31 4.69 -9.24
CA PHE A 193 -13.76 5.65 -10.25
C PHE A 193 -13.09 7.00 -10.02
N ASN A 194 -12.44 7.55 -11.05
CA ASN A 194 -11.85 8.88 -11.03
C ASN A 194 -12.52 9.75 -12.08
N TYR A 195 -12.83 10.98 -11.73
CA TYR A 195 -13.37 11.97 -12.64
C TYR A 195 -12.61 13.29 -12.53
N HIS A 196 -12.15 13.80 -13.66
CA HIS A 196 -11.45 15.08 -13.76
C HIS A 196 -12.36 16.11 -14.39
N PHE A 197 -12.81 17.07 -13.57
CA PHE A 197 -13.58 18.20 -14.03
C PHE A 197 -12.65 19.30 -14.60
N ASN A 198 -13.22 20.20 -15.37
CA ASN A 198 -12.50 21.41 -15.78
C ASN A 198 -12.19 22.29 -14.55
N LYS A 199 -11.15 23.16 -14.66
CA LYS A 199 -10.77 24.15 -13.63
C LYS A 199 -10.15 23.60 -12.33
N GLY A 200 -9.44 22.47 -12.42
CA GLY A 200 -8.62 21.97 -11.31
C GLY A 200 -9.39 21.26 -10.20
N PHE A 201 -10.63 20.86 -10.45
CA PHE A 201 -11.39 19.99 -9.56
C PHE A 201 -11.35 18.54 -10.03
N SER A 202 -11.10 17.60 -9.13
CA SER A 202 -11.17 16.16 -9.38
C SER A 202 -11.83 15.42 -8.22
N PHE A 203 -12.41 14.28 -8.55
CA PHE A 203 -13.12 13.41 -7.61
C PHE A 203 -12.69 11.97 -7.85
N ASN A 204 -12.35 11.27 -6.76
CA ASN A 204 -12.16 9.84 -6.73
C ASN A 204 -13.25 9.21 -5.87
N SER A 205 -13.83 8.09 -6.32
CA SER A 205 -14.67 7.21 -5.51
C SER A 205 -14.07 5.83 -5.47
N LEU A 206 -13.91 5.29 -4.26
CA LEU A 206 -13.39 3.95 -4.02
C LEU A 206 -14.40 3.16 -3.19
N ASN A 207 -14.84 2.03 -3.73
CA ASN A 207 -15.78 1.12 -3.09
C ASN A 207 -15.14 -0.28 -3.03
N VAL A 208 -15.16 -0.89 -1.86
CA VAL A 208 -14.50 -2.15 -1.56
C VAL A 208 -15.47 -3.06 -0.81
N ILE A 209 -15.50 -4.33 -1.17
CA ILE A 209 -16.18 -5.38 -0.41
C ILE A 209 -15.16 -6.47 -0.13
N ASP A 210 -14.81 -6.64 1.15
CA ASP A 210 -13.91 -7.68 1.64
C ASP A 210 -14.73 -8.86 2.14
N PHE A 211 -14.38 -10.06 1.69
CA PHE A 211 -14.86 -11.32 2.26
C PHE A 211 -13.72 -11.92 3.08
N LEU A 212 -13.90 -11.89 4.38
CA LEU A 212 -12.90 -12.27 5.39
C LEU A 212 -13.26 -13.66 5.94
N GLU A 213 -12.34 -14.60 5.89
CA GLU A 213 -12.54 -15.95 6.42
C GLU A 213 -11.92 -16.04 7.83
N ASP A 214 -12.73 -16.45 8.80
CA ASP A 214 -12.22 -16.88 10.10
C ASP A 214 -11.54 -18.24 9.94
N THR A 215 -10.24 -18.23 10.16
CA THR A 215 -9.39 -19.41 9.95
C THR A 215 -9.71 -20.59 10.87
N ASN A 216 -10.32 -20.35 12.01
CA ASN A 216 -10.63 -21.40 12.98
C ASN A 216 -11.99 -22.07 12.69
N SER A 217 -12.97 -21.28 12.27
CA SER A 217 -14.34 -21.75 12.07
C SER A 217 -14.75 -21.91 10.61
N GLY A 218 -13.92 -21.39 9.67
CA GLY A 218 -14.28 -21.31 8.24
C GLY A 218 -15.43 -20.34 7.94
N LYS A 219 -15.89 -19.58 8.95
CA LYS A 219 -17.00 -18.63 8.77
C LYS A 219 -16.56 -17.42 7.96
N MET A 220 -17.42 -16.99 7.04
CA MET A 220 -17.19 -15.81 6.23
C MET A 220 -17.86 -14.59 6.85
N TYR A 221 -17.08 -13.50 6.98
CA TYR A 221 -17.54 -12.18 7.35
C TYR A 221 -17.41 -11.22 6.18
N THR A 222 -18.30 -10.26 6.09
CA THR A 222 -18.30 -9.30 4.97
C THR A 222 -18.18 -7.88 5.52
N ARG A 223 -17.18 -7.17 5.02
CA ARG A 223 -16.96 -5.76 5.31
C ARG A 223 -17.08 -4.95 4.02
N ALA A 224 -17.77 -3.83 4.08
CA ALA A 224 -17.81 -2.85 3.01
C ALA A 224 -17.08 -1.58 3.44
N THR A 225 -16.30 -1.00 2.50
CA THR A 225 -15.67 0.30 2.64
C THR A 225 -16.07 1.15 1.44
N THR A 226 -16.61 2.34 1.69
CA THR A 226 -17.03 3.26 0.64
C THR A 226 -16.60 4.69 0.97
N GLY A 227 -16.27 5.45 -0.06
CA GLY A 227 -15.84 6.83 0.10
C GLY A 227 -15.01 7.31 -1.08
N GLY A 228 -14.10 8.24 -0.81
CA GLY A 228 -13.24 8.76 -1.85
C GLY A 228 -12.56 10.06 -1.48
N ARG A 229 -11.97 10.68 -2.48
CA ARG A 229 -11.19 11.90 -2.33
C ARG A 229 -11.68 12.99 -3.27
N ILE A 230 -11.82 14.18 -2.73
CA ILE A 230 -12.09 15.42 -3.47
C ILE A 230 -10.79 16.22 -3.49
N GLU A 231 -10.47 16.78 -4.65
CA GLU A 231 -9.30 17.63 -4.85
C GLU A 231 -9.69 18.92 -5.55
N PHE A 232 -9.14 20.01 -5.05
CA PHE A 232 -9.29 21.31 -5.70
C PHE A 232 -7.96 22.05 -5.73
N LYS A 233 -7.50 22.41 -6.95
CA LYS A 233 -6.26 23.16 -7.16
C LYS A 233 -6.58 24.54 -7.75
N LYS A 234 -6.10 25.59 -7.08
CA LYS A 234 -6.22 26.99 -7.54
C LYS A 234 -4.93 27.75 -7.27
N LYS A 235 -4.22 28.13 -8.32
CA LYS A 235 -2.91 28.80 -8.24
C LYS A 235 -1.93 28.00 -7.38
N GLN A 236 -1.38 28.60 -6.31
CA GLN A 236 -0.46 27.98 -5.35
C GLN A 236 -1.13 27.08 -4.31
N TRP A 237 -2.46 27.10 -4.22
CA TRP A 237 -3.23 26.35 -3.23
C TRP A 237 -3.74 25.02 -3.80
N TYR A 238 -3.71 24.00 -2.97
CA TYR A 238 -4.28 22.69 -3.25
C TYR A 238 -4.96 22.16 -2.01
N TYR A 239 -6.23 21.82 -2.13
CA TYR A 239 -7.08 21.33 -1.06
C TYR A 239 -7.47 19.90 -1.35
N THR A 240 -7.40 19.05 -0.35
CA THR A 240 -7.92 17.69 -0.45
C THR A 240 -8.77 17.33 0.76
N LEU A 241 -9.77 16.52 0.52
CA LEU A 241 -10.56 15.86 1.54
C LEU A 241 -10.69 14.39 1.14
N ASN A 242 -10.11 13.51 1.93
CA ASN A 242 -10.21 12.07 1.75
C ASN A 242 -11.05 11.50 2.90
N SER A 243 -12.14 10.79 2.58
CA SER A 243 -13.07 10.27 3.57
C SER A 243 -13.64 8.93 3.18
N TYR A 244 -13.73 8.01 4.16
CA TYR A 244 -14.28 6.66 3.98
C TYR A 244 -15.13 6.25 5.17
N LEU A 245 -16.13 5.41 4.89
CA LEU A 245 -16.94 4.69 5.86
C LEU A 245 -16.71 3.18 5.72
N GLN A 246 -16.66 2.48 6.84
CA GLN A 246 -16.64 1.01 6.88
C GLN A 246 -17.83 0.50 7.67
N PHE A 247 -18.48 -0.55 7.15
CA PHE A 247 -19.62 -1.18 7.79
C PHE A 247 -19.72 -2.67 7.43
N GLY A 248 -20.58 -3.41 8.12
CA GLY A 248 -20.72 -4.85 8.00
C GLY A 248 -20.15 -5.58 9.19
N ASP A 249 -19.27 -6.54 8.98
CA ASP A 249 -18.64 -7.33 10.04
C ASP A 249 -17.11 -7.17 10.00
N ASN A 250 -16.47 -7.10 11.15
CA ASN A 250 -15.01 -7.18 11.23
C ASN A 250 -14.53 -8.65 11.25
N PRO A 251 -13.20 -8.93 11.18
CA PRO A 251 -12.68 -10.29 11.20
C PRO A 251 -13.01 -11.12 12.46
N LYS A 252 -13.50 -10.47 13.53
CA LYS A 252 -13.94 -11.10 14.78
C LYS A 252 -15.46 -11.34 14.82
N GLY A 253 -16.18 -11.02 13.73
CA GLY A 253 -17.64 -11.15 13.64
C GLY A 253 -18.41 -10.07 14.40
N GLN A 254 -17.76 -8.99 14.82
CA GLN A 254 -18.44 -7.87 15.46
C GLN A 254 -19.05 -6.96 14.39
N LYS A 255 -20.22 -6.39 14.67
CA LYS A 255 -20.85 -5.39 13.80
C LYS A 255 -20.02 -4.11 13.76
N LEU A 256 -19.56 -3.76 12.55
CA LEU A 256 -18.66 -2.67 12.30
C LEU A 256 -19.41 -1.43 11.81
N PHE A 257 -19.07 -0.28 12.42
CA PHE A 257 -19.34 1.04 11.85
C PHE A 257 -18.17 1.96 12.19
N ALA A 258 -17.35 2.28 11.19
CA ALA A 258 -16.11 3.00 11.38
C ALA A 258 -15.90 4.04 10.27
N TYR A 259 -15.06 5.03 10.53
CA TYR A 259 -14.78 6.10 9.57
C TYR A 259 -13.31 6.51 9.55
N TYR A 260 -12.93 7.05 8.40
CA TYR A 260 -11.65 7.70 8.14
C TYR A 260 -11.89 9.09 7.55
N PHE A 261 -11.11 10.07 7.97
CA PHE A 261 -11.22 11.43 7.51
C PHE A 261 -9.85 12.10 7.46
N GLN A 262 -9.48 12.68 6.30
CA GLN A 262 -8.19 13.37 6.11
C GLN A 262 -8.38 14.66 5.31
N PRO A 263 -8.60 15.80 5.97
CA PRO A 263 -8.48 17.10 5.36
C PRO A 263 -7.01 17.51 5.23
N GLU A 264 -6.63 18.11 4.10
CA GLU A 264 -5.29 18.64 3.88
C GLU A 264 -5.33 19.90 3.02
N ILE A 265 -4.50 20.86 3.36
CA ILE A 265 -4.20 22.05 2.58
C ILE A 265 -2.72 22.04 2.21
N LYS A 266 -2.40 22.20 0.93
CA LYS A 266 -1.05 22.36 0.44
C LYS A 266 -0.87 23.76 -0.16
N LEU A 267 0.20 24.43 0.25
CA LEU A 267 0.62 25.74 -0.24
C LEU A 267 2.00 25.61 -0.90
N SER A 268 2.15 26.12 -2.12
CA SER A 268 3.43 26.15 -2.84
C SER A 268 3.84 27.59 -3.10
N LEU A 269 4.85 28.09 -2.37
CA LEU A 269 5.39 29.45 -2.51
C LEU A 269 6.89 29.40 -2.66
N GLN A 270 7.46 30.20 -3.59
CA GLN A 270 8.90 30.35 -3.78
C GLN A 270 9.66 29.00 -3.82
N LYS A 271 9.10 27.97 -4.44
CA LYS A 271 9.60 26.59 -4.49
C LYS A 271 9.41 25.76 -3.21
N ILE A 272 9.11 26.37 -2.05
CA ILE A 272 8.80 25.63 -0.82
C ILE A 272 7.35 25.15 -0.87
N ILE A 273 7.14 23.92 -0.43
CA ILE A 273 5.82 23.29 -0.39
C ILE A 273 5.51 22.95 1.07
N TRP A 274 4.43 23.53 1.60
CA TRP A 274 3.87 23.18 2.91
C TRP A 274 2.59 22.39 2.73
N ARG A 275 2.41 21.38 3.56
CA ARG A 275 1.19 20.58 3.67
C ARG A 275 0.78 20.53 5.13
N LEU A 276 -0.37 21.09 5.45
CA LEU A 276 -0.98 21.04 6.77
C LEU A 276 -2.24 20.20 6.68
N GLY A 277 -2.37 19.21 7.54
CA GLY A 277 -3.52 18.31 7.54
C GLY A 277 -3.65 17.52 8.83
N ALA A 278 -4.63 16.64 8.85
CA ALA A 278 -4.79 15.67 9.92
C ALA A 278 -5.34 14.36 9.37
N GLU A 279 -4.89 13.23 9.91
CA GLU A 279 -5.55 11.94 9.76
C GLU A 279 -6.40 11.63 10.98
N ILE A 280 -7.63 11.22 10.76
CA ILE A 280 -8.56 10.79 11.79
C ILE A 280 -9.05 9.41 11.42
N ILE A 281 -8.62 8.42 12.20
CA ILE A 281 -8.95 6.99 12.06
C ILE A 281 -9.80 6.63 13.26
N SER A 282 -11.07 6.25 13.05
CA SER A 282 -11.97 5.95 14.16
C SER A 282 -11.56 4.71 14.93
N GLY A 283 -11.87 4.73 16.22
CA GLY A 283 -11.74 3.62 17.16
C GLY A 283 -13.05 3.31 17.88
N SER A 284 -13.04 2.28 18.72
CA SER A 284 -14.16 1.87 19.54
C SER A 284 -14.25 2.72 20.80
N SER A 285 -15.41 3.39 21.00
CA SER A 285 -15.73 4.12 22.23
C SER A 285 -15.81 3.15 23.41
N PRO A 286 -15.38 3.55 24.61
CA PRO A 286 -15.62 2.78 25.83
C PRO A 286 -17.09 2.45 26.10
N SER A 287 -18.01 3.29 25.61
CA SER A 287 -19.48 3.09 25.76
C SER A 287 -20.09 2.18 24.67
N LEU A 288 -19.28 1.67 23.73
CA LEU A 288 -19.81 0.86 22.63
C LEU A 288 -20.26 -0.52 23.16
N SER A 289 -21.46 -0.97 22.76
CA SER A 289 -22.03 -2.23 23.21
C SER A 289 -21.17 -3.43 22.79
N THR A 290 -21.17 -4.47 23.59
CA THR A 290 -20.51 -5.77 23.25
C THR A 290 -21.00 -6.28 21.88
N GLY A 291 -20.08 -6.82 21.09
CA GLY A 291 -20.38 -7.30 19.72
C GLY A 291 -20.40 -6.21 18.63
N LYS A 292 -20.06 -4.96 18.98
CA LYS A 292 -19.88 -3.86 18.02
C LYS A 292 -18.44 -3.37 18.00
N SER A 293 -18.01 -2.79 16.87
CA SER A 293 -16.70 -2.17 16.69
C SER A 293 -16.81 -0.86 15.94
N GLY A 294 -16.07 0.15 16.38
CA GLY A 294 -15.87 1.42 15.69
C GLY A 294 -14.50 1.54 15.03
N ASP A 295 -13.76 0.44 14.95
CA ASP A 295 -12.35 0.41 14.58
C ASP A 295 -12.16 0.38 13.06
N PHE A 296 -11.67 1.48 12.51
CA PHE A 296 -11.36 1.56 11.07
C PHE A 296 -10.08 0.79 10.73
N ASP A 297 -10.15 -0.04 9.70
CA ASP A 297 -8.99 -0.75 9.11
C ASP A 297 -8.55 -0.02 7.83
N VAL A 298 -7.26 0.29 7.72
CA VAL A 298 -6.67 0.98 6.56
C VAL A 298 -6.47 0.05 5.35
N LEU A 299 -7.07 -1.12 5.36
CA LEU A 299 -7.06 -2.12 4.30
C LEU A 299 -5.65 -2.49 3.82
N TYR A 300 -5.37 -2.26 2.55
CA TYR A 300 -4.15 -2.65 1.83
C TYR A 300 -3.28 -1.42 1.48
N GLY A 301 -3.49 -0.32 2.21
CA GLY A 301 -2.72 0.90 2.07
C GLY A 301 -1.36 0.86 2.76
N VAL A 302 -0.59 1.92 2.62
CA VAL A 302 0.65 2.14 3.37
C VAL A 302 0.42 3.14 4.48
N THR A 303 1.19 3.01 5.55
CA THR A 303 1.11 3.87 6.73
C THR A 303 2.24 4.87 6.80
N TRP A 304 3.47 4.49 6.48
CA TRP A 304 4.66 5.35 6.52
C TRP A 304 4.49 6.70 5.79
N LYS A 305 3.72 6.73 4.72
CA LYS A 305 3.44 7.96 3.94
C LYS A 305 2.54 8.95 4.68
N PHE A 306 1.81 8.47 5.69
CA PHE A 306 0.75 9.21 6.38
C PHE A 306 0.98 9.34 7.88
N ASN A 307 1.59 8.33 8.51
CA ASN A 307 1.75 8.22 9.95
C ASN A 307 3.23 8.18 10.38
N GLY A 308 4.13 8.80 9.62
CA GLY A 308 5.55 8.89 9.91
C GLY A 308 6.38 7.70 9.43
N ASN A 309 7.65 7.97 9.19
CA ASN A 309 8.61 7.02 8.61
C ASN A 309 8.95 5.87 9.57
N MET A 310 8.89 6.12 10.88
CA MET A 310 9.23 5.12 11.90
C MET A 310 8.20 3.99 12.02
N ASN A 311 7.06 4.11 11.33
CA ASN A 311 6.03 3.05 11.29
C ASN A 311 5.51 2.62 12.68
N VAL A 312 5.46 3.53 13.64
CA VAL A 312 4.96 3.24 14.99
C VAL A 312 3.51 2.75 14.94
N PHE A 313 2.69 3.34 14.06
CA PHE A 313 1.27 3.00 13.89
C PHE A 313 1.01 2.47 12.48
N THR A 314 1.10 1.16 12.28
CA THR A 314 0.97 0.53 10.96
C THR A 314 -0.19 -0.44 10.83
N ARG A 315 -0.51 -1.18 11.90
CA ARG A 315 -1.53 -2.24 11.90
C ARG A 315 -2.77 -1.77 12.63
N PHE A 316 -3.67 -1.17 11.90
CA PHE A 316 -4.95 -0.74 12.45
C PHE A 316 -5.95 -1.89 12.49
N PRO A 317 -6.74 -2.00 13.58
CA PRO A 317 -6.76 -1.12 14.77
C PRO A 317 -5.77 -1.53 15.89
N ALA A 318 -4.95 -2.55 15.69
CA ALA A 318 -4.17 -3.18 16.74
C ALA A 318 -3.14 -2.24 17.40
N ASP A 319 -2.36 -1.50 16.60
CA ASP A 319 -1.26 -0.66 17.10
C ASP A 319 -1.75 0.57 17.90
N VAL A 320 -3.04 0.88 17.86
CA VAL A 320 -3.68 1.94 18.65
C VAL A 320 -4.63 1.40 19.73
N GLY A 321 -4.53 0.11 20.06
CA GLY A 321 -5.35 -0.55 21.08
C GLY A 321 -6.86 -0.49 20.82
N GLY A 322 -7.29 -0.36 19.54
CA GLY A 322 -8.69 -0.17 19.16
C GLY A 322 -9.25 1.20 19.55
N LYS A 323 -8.40 2.18 19.90
CA LYS A 323 -8.84 3.49 20.39
C LYS A 323 -8.84 4.57 19.31
N GLY A 324 -8.57 4.18 18.04
CA GLY A 324 -8.44 5.10 16.93
C GLY A 324 -7.20 6.00 17.00
N LEU A 325 -6.95 6.76 15.94
CA LEU A 325 -5.82 7.67 15.84
C LEU A 325 -6.27 9.05 15.33
N VAL A 326 -5.74 10.10 15.94
CA VAL A 326 -5.80 11.48 15.44
C VAL A 326 -4.37 11.96 15.30
N ASN A 327 -3.96 12.22 14.05
CA ASN A 327 -2.60 12.60 13.69
C ASN A 327 -2.61 13.91 12.90
N PRO A 328 -2.62 15.09 13.56
CA PRO A 328 -2.31 16.35 12.89
C PRO A 328 -0.84 16.39 12.48
N TYR A 329 -0.57 16.93 11.27
CA TYR A 329 0.76 16.97 10.70
C TYR A 329 1.06 18.25 9.92
N LEU A 330 2.35 18.58 9.86
CA LEU A 330 2.90 19.62 9.00
C LEU A 330 4.10 19.06 8.23
N PHE A 331 3.99 19.02 6.90
CA PHE A 331 5.07 18.58 6.01
C PHE A 331 5.62 19.78 5.24
N THR A 332 6.94 19.86 5.19
CA THR A 332 7.66 20.91 4.48
C THR A 332 8.63 20.29 3.48
N THR A 333 8.51 20.63 2.20
CA THR A 333 9.46 20.19 1.17
C THR A 333 10.17 21.41 0.57
N ILE A 334 11.49 21.36 0.52
CA ILE A 334 12.38 22.42 0.04
C ILE A 334 13.19 21.86 -1.14
N PRO A 335 12.81 22.11 -2.39
CA PRO A 335 13.66 21.81 -3.54
C PRO A 335 14.85 22.75 -3.55
N ILE A 336 16.03 22.26 -3.20
CA ILE A 336 17.28 23.04 -3.18
C ILE A 336 17.72 23.35 -4.61
N ASN A 337 17.69 22.31 -5.47
CA ASN A 337 17.94 22.40 -6.90
C ASN A 337 17.22 21.26 -7.62
N PRO A 338 17.27 21.16 -8.98
CA PRO A 338 16.57 20.09 -9.71
C PRO A 338 16.96 18.65 -9.33
N LYS A 339 18.13 18.45 -8.70
CA LYS A 339 18.66 17.14 -8.31
C LYS A 339 18.55 16.85 -6.81
N LEU A 340 18.30 17.89 -5.98
CA LEU A 340 18.36 17.77 -4.53
C LEU A 340 17.14 18.42 -3.88
N SER A 341 16.44 17.66 -3.05
CA SER A 341 15.36 18.17 -2.22
C SER A 341 15.48 17.69 -0.78
N LEU A 342 15.10 18.57 0.14
CA LEU A 342 14.98 18.30 1.58
C LEU A 342 13.50 18.29 1.95
N ARG A 343 13.11 17.39 2.84
CA ARG A 343 11.77 17.31 3.41
C ARG A 343 11.85 17.14 4.92
N SER A 344 10.95 17.82 5.63
CA SER A 344 10.70 17.61 7.06
C SER A 344 9.21 17.37 7.25
N ASP A 345 8.86 16.27 7.93
CA ASP A 345 7.50 15.90 8.27
C ASP A 345 7.37 15.87 9.79
N PHE A 346 6.45 16.63 10.32
CA PHE A 346 6.16 16.69 11.75
C PHE A 346 4.77 16.13 12.02
N HIS A 347 4.69 15.21 12.98
CA HIS A 347 3.49 14.51 13.37
C HIS A 347 3.23 14.63 14.87
N LEU A 348 1.97 14.78 15.26
CA LEU A 348 1.50 14.61 16.63
C LEU A 348 0.49 13.47 16.67
N PHE A 349 0.65 12.54 17.60
CA PHE A 349 -0.20 11.36 17.68
C PHE A 349 -1.07 11.37 18.93
N TYR A 350 -2.36 11.17 18.74
CA TYR A 350 -3.35 11.06 19.80
C TYR A 350 -4.25 9.86 19.56
N ASN A 351 -4.62 9.14 20.61
CA ASN A 351 -5.78 8.26 20.54
C ASN A 351 -7.07 9.10 20.47
N GLN A 352 -8.06 8.60 19.75
CA GLN A 352 -9.40 9.22 19.75
C GLN A 352 -10.10 9.06 21.11
N TYR A 353 -9.96 7.87 21.70
CA TYR A 353 -10.45 7.55 23.04
C TYR A 353 -9.28 7.23 23.98
N PRO A 354 -9.40 7.53 25.30
CA PRO A 354 -8.32 7.29 26.24
C PRO A 354 -8.02 5.79 26.39
N LEU A 355 -6.76 5.46 26.66
CA LEU A 355 -6.33 4.18 27.17
C LEU A 355 -6.59 4.13 28.68
N LEU A 356 -6.72 2.93 29.23
CA LEU A 356 -6.81 2.72 30.68
C LEU A 356 -5.49 2.13 31.19
N ASN A 357 -5.05 2.62 32.34
CA ASN A 357 -3.93 2.00 33.05
C ASN A 357 -4.38 0.72 33.76
N ASN A 358 -3.46 0.02 34.42
CA ASN A 358 -3.73 -1.23 35.12
C ASN A 358 -4.70 -1.09 36.32
N LEU A 359 -4.95 0.15 36.79
CA LEU A 359 -5.90 0.47 37.83
C LEU A 359 -7.27 0.93 37.27
N GLY A 360 -7.43 0.91 35.96
CA GLY A 360 -8.66 1.35 35.29
C GLY A 360 -8.81 2.86 35.14
N HIS A 361 -7.78 3.66 35.45
CA HIS A 361 -7.82 5.11 35.26
C HIS A 361 -7.49 5.50 33.82
N GLU A 362 -8.13 6.52 33.32
CA GLU A 362 -7.87 7.07 31.98
C GLU A 362 -6.50 7.71 31.90
N MET A 363 -5.75 7.33 30.85
CA MET A 363 -4.48 7.93 30.49
C MET A 363 -4.68 9.11 29.53
N THR A 364 -3.67 9.96 29.42
CA THR A 364 -3.69 11.02 28.38
C THR A 364 -3.83 10.41 27.01
N LYS A 365 -4.62 11.07 26.14
CA LYS A 365 -4.77 10.65 24.73
C LYS A 365 -3.51 10.88 23.91
N PHE A 366 -2.62 11.78 24.33
CA PHE A 366 -1.39 12.07 23.62
C PHE A 366 -0.43 10.89 23.72
N LEU A 367 0.00 10.38 22.55
CA LEU A 367 0.86 9.22 22.42
C LEU A 367 2.33 9.63 22.19
N GLY A 368 2.56 10.76 21.55
CA GLY A 368 3.89 11.24 21.26
C GLY A 368 3.95 12.06 19.97
N PHE A 369 5.16 12.39 19.59
CA PHE A 369 5.41 13.10 18.34
C PHE A 369 6.59 12.47 17.57
N GLU A 370 6.53 12.58 16.25
CA GLU A 370 7.58 12.15 15.33
C GLU A 370 8.00 13.33 14.46
N ASN A 371 9.29 13.41 14.18
CA ASN A 371 9.79 14.27 13.14
C ASN A 371 10.72 13.49 12.22
N ASP A 372 10.46 13.60 10.92
CA ASP A 372 11.17 12.92 9.85
C ASP A 372 11.92 13.95 9.01
N PHE A 373 13.21 13.76 8.85
CA PHE A 373 14.03 14.49 7.89
C PHE A 373 14.40 13.57 6.75
N SER A 374 14.14 13.99 5.52
CA SER A 374 14.46 13.19 4.33
C SER A 374 15.21 14.05 3.31
N LEU A 375 16.25 13.49 2.74
CA LEU A 375 17.02 14.08 1.66
C LEU A 375 16.97 13.15 0.46
N LYS A 376 16.50 13.69 -0.67
CA LYS A 376 16.49 12.99 -1.95
C LYS A 376 17.48 13.65 -2.90
N TYR A 377 18.42 12.86 -3.41
CA TYR A 377 19.43 13.29 -4.36
C TYR A 377 19.44 12.43 -5.60
N GLN A 378 19.27 13.04 -6.78
CA GLN A 378 19.28 12.38 -8.08
C GLN A 378 20.36 12.98 -8.97
N PRO A 379 21.63 12.52 -8.82
CA PRO A 379 22.77 13.08 -9.58
C PRO A 379 22.63 12.89 -11.08
N VAL A 380 22.13 11.72 -11.48
CA VAL A 380 21.84 11.36 -12.88
C VAL A 380 20.47 10.67 -12.97
N LYS A 381 19.93 10.54 -14.17
CA LYS A 381 18.57 10.03 -14.42
C LYS A 381 18.31 8.67 -13.77
N ASP A 382 19.29 7.77 -13.81
CA ASP A 382 19.12 6.37 -13.43
C ASP A 382 19.56 6.07 -11.99
N LEU A 383 20.09 7.07 -11.25
CA LEU A 383 20.58 6.93 -9.88
C LEU A 383 19.83 7.88 -8.94
N GLU A 384 19.20 7.31 -7.93
CA GLU A 384 18.55 8.04 -6.85
C GLU A 384 19.12 7.60 -5.50
N ILE A 385 19.48 8.58 -4.67
CA ILE A 385 19.95 8.38 -3.31
C ILE A 385 18.97 9.05 -2.36
N ASN A 386 18.43 8.27 -1.43
CA ASN A 386 17.54 8.74 -0.38
C ASN A 386 18.19 8.50 0.97
N TYR A 387 18.30 9.55 1.77
CA TYR A 387 18.69 9.46 3.18
C TYR A 387 17.52 9.99 4.02
N ALA A 388 17.22 9.32 5.12
CA ALA A 388 16.32 9.85 6.13
C ALA A 388 16.86 9.62 7.54
N PHE A 389 16.47 10.52 8.41
CA PHE A 389 16.65 10.45 9.85
C PHE A 389 15.34 10.83 10.51
N SER A 390 14.87 9.98 11.40
CA SER A 390 13.60 10.14 12.10
C SER A 390 13.78 9.93 13.59
N PHE A 391 13.00 10.62 14.39
CA PHE A 391 12.91 10.37 15.82
C PHE A 391 11.48 10.46 16.30
N TYR A 392 11.16 9.61 17.27
CA TYR A 392 9.87 9.56 17.94
C TYR A 392 10.05 9.68 19.44
N LYS A 393 9.35 10.63 20.07
CA LYS A 393 9.27 10.75 21.52
C LYS A 393 7.93 10.26 22.01
N SER A 394 7.94 9.13 22.72
CA SER A 394 6.75 8.52 23.30
C SER A 394 6.32 9.22 24.58
N THR A 395 5.09 8.96 24.99
CA THR A 395 4.54 9.33 26.31
C THR A 395 4.27 8.07 27.14
N GLU A 396 3.99 8.25 28.44
CA GLU A 396 3.66 7.15 29.34
C GLU A 396 2.45 6.33 28.87
N SER A 397 1.50 6.95 28.17
CA SER A 397 0.32 6.25 27.62
C SER A 397 0.68 5.12 26.67
N MET A 398 1.82 5.24 25.98
CA MET A 398 2.27 4.23 25.00
C MET A 398 2.48 2.84 25.62
N LYS A 399 2.85 2.74 26.90
CA LYS A 399 3.08 1.44 27.56
C LYS A 399 1.81 0.57 27.68
N TYR A 400 0.64 1.21 27.56
CA TYR A 400 -0.65 0.52 27.59
C TYR A 400 -1.14 0.09 26.21
N LEU A 401 -0.35 0.35 25.16
CA LEU A 401 -0.60 -0.16 23.81
C LEU A 401 0.03 -1.54 23.63
N PRO A 402 -0.61 -2.44 22.86
CA PRO A 402 0.00 -3.72 22.52
C PRO A 402 1.36 -3.55 21.85
N LYS A 403 2.38 -4.31 22.28
CA LYS A 403 3.73 -4.38 21.71
C LYS A 403 4.70 -3.23 22.05
N ILE A 404 4.33 -2.31 22.91
CA ILE A 404 5.26 -1.29 23.38
C ILE A 404 5.91 -1.81 24.69
N GLN A 405 7.23 -2.04 24.65
CA GLN A 405 7.95 -2.61 25.80
C GLN A 405 8.57 -1.53 26.68
N ASP A 406 8.88 -0.36 26.13
CA ASP A 406 9.55 0.69 26.87
C ASP A 406 8.91 2.07 26.69
N GLU A 407 8.77 2.77 27.80
CA GLU A 407 8.12 4.06 27.89
C GLU A 407 9.15 5.20 27.93
N ASN A 408 8.77 6.34 27.42
CA ASN A 408 9.48 7.61 27.59
C ASN A 408 10.89 7.72 26.95
N LYS A 409 11.29 6.76 26.12
CA LYS A 409 12.53 6.82 25.37
C LYS A 409 12.40 7.66 24.12
N LEU A 410 13.53 8.20 23.67
CA LEU A 410 13.66 8.79 22.33
C LEU A 410 14.07 7.68 21.37
N ALA A 411 13.16 7.25 20.53
CA ALA A 411 13.45 6.29 19.49
C ALA A 411 14.05 6.99 18.27
N LEU A 412 15.07 6.38 17.69
CA LEU A 412 15.78 6.88 16.50
C LEU A 412 15.71 5.85 15.38
N TRP A 413 15.57 6.33 14.17
CA TRP A 413 15.67 5.53 12.96
C TRP A 413 16.31 6.34 11.83
N SER A 414 17.18 5.71 11.07
CA SER A 414 17.73 6.31 9.87
C SER A 414 17.93 5.27 8.78
N TYR A 415 17.89 5.71 7.53
CA TYR A 415 18.27 4.86 6.41
C TYR A 415 19.02 5.62 5.32
N LEU A 416 19.85 4.87 4.60
CA LEU A 416 20.44 5.28 3.35
C LEU A 416 20.03 4.25 2.28
N MET A 417 19.29 4.68 1.28
CA MET A 417 18.84 3.85 0.16
C MET A 417 19.42 4.38 -1.15
N VAL A 418 20.08 3.51 -1.89
CA VAL A 418 20.57 3.79 -3.23
C VAL A 418 19.73 2.99 -4.21
N SER A 419 19.12 3.64 -5.18
CA SER A 419 18.33 3.00 -6.23
C SER A 419 18.97 3.29 -7.59
N TYR A 420 19.52 2.27 -8.21
CA TYR A 420 20.01 2.34 -9.58
C TYR A 420 19.05 1.56 -10.49
N SER A 421 18.40 2.28 -11.41
CA SER A 421 17.39 1.68 -12.29
C SER A 421 17.59 2.19 -13.71
N PHE A 422 17.80 1.29 -14.65
CA PHE A 422 18.06 1.64 -16.03
C PHE A 422 17.32 0.74 -17.02
N ASN A 423 17.04 1.28 -18.19
CA ASN A 423 16.46 0.55 -19.30
C ASN A 423 17.57 -0.23 -20.03
N ALA A 424 17.59 -1.55 -19.87
CA ALA A 424 18.61 -2.42 -20.45
C ALA A 424 18.30 -2.76 -21.91
N VAL A 425 17.01 -2.92 -22.25
CA VAL A 425 16.58 -3.26 -23.61
C VAL A 425 15.28 -2.50 -23.94
N ASN A 426 15.28 -1.85 -25.11
CA ASN A 426 14.09 -1.24 -25.67
C ASN A 426 14.07 -1.49 -27.17
N THR A 427 13.41 -2.56 -27.59
CA THR A 427 13.29 -2.89 -29.03
C THR A 427 11.87 -2.59 -29.49
N LYS A 428 11.74 -1.76 -30.50
CA LYS A 428 10.48 -1.52 -31.20
C LYS A 428 10.65 -1.99 -32.65
N ARG A 429 9.96 -3.06 -33.01
CA ARG A 429 9.96 -3.57 -34.39
C ARG A 429 8.64 -3.18 -35.04
N TYR A 430 8.76 -2.54 -36.20
CA TYR A 430 7.67 -2.36 -37.12
C TYR A 430 7.76 -3.49 -38.16
N LYS A 431 6.73 -4.25 -38.38
CA LYS A 431 6.67 -5.17 -39.49
C LYS A 431 6.50 -4.32 -40.75
N ASN A 432 7.50 -4.40 -41.65
CA ASN A 432 7.41 -3.83 -43.02
C ASN A 432 6.27 -4.48 -43.80
#